data_01385db86080ba86018115dd382b25fb
#
_entry.id   01385db86080ba86018115dd382b25fb
#
_cell.length_a   1.000
_cell.length_b   1.000
_cell.length_c   1.000
_cell.angle_alpha   90.00
_cell.angle_beta   90.00
_cell.angle_gamma   90.00
#
_symmetry.space_group_name_H-M   'P 1'
#
loop_
_entity.id
_entity.type
_entity.pdbx_description
1 polymer ?
#
loop_
_entity_poly.entity_id
_entity_poly.type
_entity_poly.pdbx_seq_one_letter_code
_entity_poly.pdbx_strand_id
1 'polypeptide(L)'
;MMIYMPIIMSALGLAYVFVRRSWVMKQDAGDGKMKEISDHIYEGALAFLNAEYRLLSVFVLFVSAVLAGISFIVPTTHILIVVSFIFGAFFSAYAGNIGMKIATKTNVRTTQAAKTSLPNALKISFAGGTVMGLGVAGLAVLGLTAFFIIFFNYFMGGVWSATDYGSASDTMT
;
A
#
# COMPACT_ATOMS: atom_id res chain seq x y z
N MET A 1 -23.58 0.98 -9.03
CA MET A 1 -22.77 -0.07 -9.67
C MET A 1 -21.34 0.41 -9.96
N MET A 2 -21.12 1.62 -10.49
CA MET A 2 -19.78 2.17 -10.81
C MET A 2 -18.85 2.32 -9.59
N ILE A 3 -19.38 2.59 -8.39
CA ILE A 3 -18.60 2.82 -7.16
C ILE A 3 -17.83 1.58 -6.66
N TYR A 4 -18.28 0.38 -7.04
CA TYR A 4 -17.61 -0.87 -6.67
C TYR A 4 -16.54 -1.31 -7.68
N MET A 5 -16.47 -0.69 -8.85
CA MET A 5 -15.46 -1.02 -9.88
C MET A 5 -14.03 -0.88 -9.37
N PRO A 6 -13.63 0.21 -8.67
CA PRO A 6 -12.27 0.32 -8.17
C PRO A 6 -11.92 -0.77 -7.14
N ILE A 7 -12.89 -1.23 -6.32
CA ILE A 7 -12.67 -2.35 -5.38
C ILE A 7 -12.39 -3.65 -6.14
N ILE A 8 -13.19 -3.94 -7.17
CA ILE A 8 -13.01 -5.15 -7.97
C ILE A 8 -11.65 -5.12 -8.67
N MET A 9 -11.30 -3.98 -9.28
CA MET A 9 -10.02 -3.82 -9.99
C MET A 9 -8.83 -3.90 -9.04
N SER A 10 -8.91 -3.30 -7.85
CA SER A 10 -7.85 -3.40 -6.84
C SER A 10 -7.72 -4.82 -6.29
N ALA A 11 -8.83 -5.53 -6.06
CA ALA A 11 -8.82 -6.92 -5.63
C ALA A 11 -8.17 -7.84 -6.69
N LEU A 12 -8.50 -7.66 -7.97
CA LEU A 12 -7.87 -8.39 -9.09
C LEU A 12 -6.37 -8.06 -9.18
N GLY A 13 -5.99 -6.79 -9.03
CA GLY A 13 -4.59 -6.37 -8.99
C GLY A 13 -3.82 -7.03 -7.84
N LEU A 14 -4.39 -7.04 -6.63
CA LEU A 14 -3.78 -7.70 -5.47
C LEU A 14 -3.72 -9.23 -5.64
N ALA A 15 -4.73 -9.86 -6.22
CA ALA A 15 -4.68 -11.29 -6.55
C ALA A 15 -3.53 -11.59 -7.53
N TYR A 16 -3.36 -10.76 -8.57
CA TYR A 16 -2.25 -10.88 -9.51
C TYR A 16 -0.89 -10.70 -8.82
N VAL A 17 -0.78 -9.79 -7.84
CA VAL A 17 0.43 -9.60 -7.01
C VAL A 17 0.83 -10.91 -6.32
N PHE A 18 -0.13 -11.65 -5.73
CA PHE A 18 0.17 -12.94 -5.09
C PHE A 18 0.71 -13.97 -6.09
N VAL A 19 0.14 -14.05 -7.29
CA VAL A 19 0.61 -14.95 -8.34
C VAL A 19 2.03 -14.60 -8.77
N ARG A 20 2.29 -13.31 -9.03
CA ARG A 20 3.61 -12.84 -9.46
C ARG A 20 4.66 -12.99 -8.37
N ARG A 21 4.32 -12.68 -7.12
CA ARG A 21 5.21 -12.92 -5.97
C ARG A 21 5.60 -14.39 -5.86
N SER A 22 4.61 -15.29 -5.94
CA SER A 22 4.87 -16.74 -5.90
C SER A 22 5.80 -17.17 -7.03
N TRP A 23 5.60 -16.65 -8.24
CA TRP A 23 6.45 -16.95 -9.38
C TRP A 23 7.89 -16.46 -9.17
N VAL A 24 8.08 -15.21 -8.70
CA VAL A 24 9.42 -14.66 -8.41
C VAL A 24 10.14 -15.50 -7.34
N MET A 25 9.45 -15.89 -6.29
CA MET A 25 10.04 -16.66 -5.20
C MET A 25 10.48 -18.06 -5.59
N LYS A 26 9.94 -18.61 -6.69
CA LYS A 26 10.35 -19.92 -7.27
C LYS A 26 11.60 -19.82 -8.16
N GLN A 27 12.05 -18.61 -8.51
CA GLN A 27 13.25 -18.42 -9.32
C GLN A 27 14.49 -18.75 -8.50
N ASP A 28 15.54 -19.22 -9.18
CA ASP A 28 16.81 -19.57 -8.55
C ASP A 28 17.48 -18.34 -7.89
N ALA A 29 17.85 -18.49 -6.63
CA ALA A 29 18.54 -17.46 -5.84
C ALA A 29 20.09 -17.59 -5.89
N GLY A 30 20.61 -18.54 -6.66
CA GLY A 30 22.03 -18.75 -6.81
C GLY A 30 22.67 -19.63 -5.75
N ASP A 31 23.98 -19.56 -5.68
CA ASP A 31 24.82 -20.35 -4.78
C ASP A 31 24.71 -19.92 -3.29
N GLY A 32 25.38 -20.68 -2.41
CA GLY A 32 25.34 -20.44 -0.96
C GLY A 32 25.82 -19.04 -0.58
N LYS A 33 26.88 -18.53 -1.20
CA LYS A 33 27.43 -17.19 -0.91
C LYS A 33 26.47 -16.07 -1.35
N MET A 34 25.80 -16.24 -2.48
CA MET A 34 24.78 -15.27 -2.94
C MET A 34 23.58 -15.23 -2.00
N LYS A 35 23.15 -16.38 -1.49
CA LYS A 35 22.08 -16.48 -0.51
C LYS A 35 22.46 -15.84 0.80
N GLU A 36 23.65 -16.09 1.30
CA GLU A 36 24.20 -15.48 2.53
C GLU A 36 24.19 -13.94 2.43
N ILE A 37 24.75 -13.40 1.35
CA ILE A 37 24.74 -11.94 1.11
C ILE A 37 23.30 -11.41 1.01
N SER A 38 22.42 -12.11 0.31
CA SER A 38 21.00 -11.73 0.21
C SER A 38 20.29 -11.72 1.56
N ASP A 39 20.61 -12.65 2.44
CA ASP A 39 20.02 -12.72 3.77
C ASP A 39 20.54 -11.59 4.67
N HIS A 40 21.81 -11.23 4.61
CA HIS A 40 22.33 -10.03 5.29
C HIS A 40 21.69 -8.74 4.78
N ILE A 41 21.48 -8.60 3.47
CA ILE A 41 20.76 -7.44 2.89
C ILE A 41 19.31 -7.41 3.39
N TYR A 42 18.65 -8.56 3.46
CA TYR A 42 17.29 -8.68 3.95
C TYR A 42 17.17 -8.32 5.43
N GLU A 43 18.10 -8.80 6.27
CA GLU A 43 18.16 -8.45 7.69
C GLU A 43 18.41 -6.95 7.89
N GLY A 44 19.33 -6.37 7.14
CA GLY A 44 19.57 -4.92 7.14
C GLY A 44 18.32 -4.11 6.72
N ALA A 45 17.61 -4.57 5.69
CA ALA A 45 16.36 -3.94 5.26
C ALA A 45 15.26 -4.02 6.32
N LEU A 46 15.14 -5.15 7.05
CA LEU A 46 14.19 -5.27 8.16
C LEU A 46 14.59 -4.39 9.35
N ALA A 47 15.87 -4.30 9.68
CA ALA A 47 16.35 -3.41 10.74
C ALA A 47 16.06 -1.93 10.41
N PHE A 48 16.28 -1.54 9.15
CA PHE A 48 15.92 -0.20 8.65
C PHE A 48 14.42 0.07 8.79
N LEU A 49 13.57 -0.85 8.31
CA LEU A 49 12.11 -0.70 8.42
C LEU A 49 11.65 -0.56 9.88
N ASN A 50 12.22 -1.35 10.80
CA ASN A 50 11.87 -1.28 12.21
C ASN A 50 12.24 0.08 12.82
N ALA A 51 13.39 0.64 12.46
CA ALA A 51 13.81 1.96 12.90
C ALA A 51 12.91 3.07 12.34
N GLU A 52 12.59 2.98 11.04
CA GLU A 52 11.71 3.92 10.35
C GLU A 52 10.27 3.88 10.92
N TYR A 53 9.73 2.70 11.17
CA TYR A 53 8.39 2.57 11.74
C TYR A 53 8.28 3.14 13.15
N ARG A 54 9.35 3.06 13.95
CA ARG A 54 9.39 3.71 15.25
C ARG A 54 9.25 5.23 15.11
N LEU A 55 10.01 5.83 14.19
CA LEU A 55 9.94 7.27 13.90
C LEU A 55 8.57 7.67 13.33
N LEU A 56 8.08 6.90 12.35
CA LEU A 56 6.76 7.08 11.73
C LEU A 56 5.62 7.01 12.76
N SER A 57 5.68 6.06 13.70
CA SER A 57 4.66 5.92 14.76
C SER A 57 4.57 7.18 15.62
N VAL A 58 5.71 7.75 16.01
CA VAL A 58 5.74 9.01 16.77
C VAL A 58 5.15 10.17 15.96
N PHE A 59 5.53 10.26 14.68
CA PHE A 59 5.00 11.27 13.76
C PHE A 59 3.48 11.13 13.57
N VAL A 60 3.01 9.91 13.31
CA VAL A 60 1.57 9.64 13.12
C VAL A 60 0.78 9.98 14.39
N LEU A 61 1.28 9.65 15.57
CA LEU A 61 0.64 10.01 16.83
C LEU A 61 0.57 11.53 17.01
N PHE A 62 1.67 12.24 16.74
CA PHE A 62 1.71 13.71 16.84
C PHE A 62 0.72 14.36 15.88
N VAL A 63 0.73 14.00 14.61
CA VAL A 63 -0.19 14.55 13.59
C VAL A 63 -1.64 14.19 13.90
N SER A 64 -1.90 12.98 14.38
CA SER A 64 -3.25 12.57 14.80
C SER A 64 -3.77 13.40 15.95
N ALA A 65 -2.92 13.75 16.92
CA ALA A 65 -3.29 14.63 18.04
C ALA A 65 -3.61 16.05 17.55
N VAL A 66 -2.80 16.58 16.62
CA VAL A 66 -3.04 17.89 16.00
C VAL A 66 -4.36 17.90 15.23
N LEU A 67 -4.60 16.89 14.38
CA LEU A 67 -5.85 16.75 13.61
C LEU A 67 -7.07 16.62 14.54
N ALA A 68 -6.94 15.85 15.63
CA ALA A 68 -8.00 15.75 16.62
C ALA A 68 -8.29 17.11 17.26
N GLY A 69 -7.25 17.86 17.66
CA GLY A 69 -7.41 19.21 18.20
C GLY A 69 -8.12 20.17 17.23
N ILE A 70 -7.73 20.14 15.94
CA ILE A 70 -8.39 20.94 14.90
C ILE A 70 -9.85 20.52 14.74
N SER A 71 -10.15 19.23 14.80
CA SER A 71 -11.51 18.71 14.66
C SER A 71 -12.46 19.16 15.80
N PHE A 72 -11.94 19.51 16.98
CA PHE A 72 -12.74 20.08 18.07
C PHE A 72 -12.92 21.59 17.97
N ILE A 73 -11.98 22.30 17.33
CA ILE A 73 -11.99 23.75 17.23
C ILE A 73 -12.76 24.23 15.99
N VAL A 74 -12.64 23.50 14.88
CA VAL A 74 -13.20 23.88 13.58
C VAL A 74 -14.47 23.07 13.29
N PRO A 75 -15.67 23.70 13.31
CA PRO A 75 -16.96 22.99 13.13
C PRO A 75 -17.11 22.25 11.79
N THR A 76 -16.36 22.68 10.75
CA THR A 76 -16.41 22.06 9.42
C THR A 76 -15.53 20.81 9.32
N THR A 77 -14.78 20.45 10.39
CA THR A 77 -13.86 19.29 10.38
C THR A 77 -14.42 18.18 11.25
N HIS A 78 -14.53 16.97 10.72
CA HIS A 78 -15.07 15.83 11.46
C HIS A 78 -13.94 14.93 11.99
N ILE A 79 -14.12 14.34 13.18
CA ILE A 79 -13.14 13.43 13.82
C ILE A 79 -12.74 12.24 12.94
N LEU A 80 -13.57 11.87 11.96
CA LEU A 80 -13.29 10.83 10.98
C LEU A 80 -12.04 11.10 10.14
N ILE A 81 -11.57 12.36 10.04
CA ILE A 81 -10.30 12.67 9.36
C ILE A 81 -9.11 12.03 10.06
N VAL A 82 -9.15 11.97 11.42
CA VAL A 82 -8.10 11.31 12.21
C VAL A 82 -8.09 9.82 11.94
N VAL A 83 -9.27 9.20 11.90
CA VAL A 83 -9.42 7.78 11.59
C VAL A 83 -8.86 7.47 10.21
N SER A 84 -9.24 8.26 9.19
CA SER A 84 -8.74 8.09 7.82
C SER A 84 -7.23 8.25 7.72
N PHE A 85 -6.66 9.22 8.44
CA PHE A 85 -5.22 9.46 8.48
C PHE A 85 -4.46 8.25 9.07
N ILE A 86 -4.92 7.72 10.21
CA ILE A 86 -4.28 6.57 10.87
C ILE A 86 -4.35 5.33 9.97
N PHE A 87 -5.51 5.06 9.35
CA PHE A 87 -5.63 3.94 8.43
C PHE A 87 -4.77 4.12 7.17
N GLY A 88 -4.71 5.34 6.61
CA GLY A 88 -3.84 5.64 5.48
C GLY A 88 -2.36 5.40 5.82
N ALA A 89 -1.90 5.84 6.99
CA ALA A 89 -0.56 5.59 7.48
C ALA A 89 -0.28 4.09 7.65
N PHE A 90 -1.23 3.34 8.20
CA PHE A 90 -1.11 1.88 8.35
C PHE A 90 -1.00 1.16 6.99
N PHE A 91 -1.87 1.49 6.03
CA PHE A 91 -1.80 0.89 4.69
C PHE A 91 -0.49 1.24 3.97
N SER A 92 -0.01 2.49 4.12
CA SER A 92 1.25 2.93 3.55
C SER A 92 2.43 2.14 4.13
N ALA A 93 2.51 2.03 5.45
CA ALA A 93 3.55 1.25 6.13
C ALA A 93 3.51 -0.24 5.73
N TYR A 94 2.32 -0.82 5.65
CA TYR A 94 2.13 -2.22 5.23
C TYR A 94 2.56 -2.45 3.78
N ALA A 95 2.21 -1.54 2.86
CA ALA A 95 2.64 -1.59 1.46
C ALA A 95 4.17 -1.48 1.34
N GLY A 96 4.79 -0.56 2.09
CA GLY A 96 6.25 -0.42 2.16
C GLY A 96 6.95 -1.68 2.65
N ASN A 97 6.40 -2.35 3.68
CA ASN A 97 6.92 -3.62 4.19
C ASN A 97 6.90 -4.73 3.13
N ILE A 98 5.76 -4.89 2.44
CA ILE A 98 5.65 -5.87 1.36
C ILE A 98 6.64 -5.54 0.24
N GLY A 99 6.72 -4.26 -0.17
CA GLY A 99 7.61 -3.80 -1.22
C GLY A 99 9.09 -4.08 -0.91
N MET A 100 9.56 -3.72 0.28
CA MET A 100 10.94 -3.95 0.70
C MET A 100 11.29 -5.44 0.74
N LYS A 101 10.39 -6.26 1.30
CA LYS A 101 10.60 -7.71 1.37
C LYS A 101 10.68 -8.38 0.01
N ILE A 102 9.87 -7.96 -0.95
CA ILE A 102 9.93 -8.54 -2.30
C ILE A 102 11.13 -8.00 -3.08
N ALA A 103 11.47 -6.72 -2.95
CA ALA A 103 12.60 -6.11 -3.64
C ALA A 103 13.92 -6.79 -3.27
N THR A 104 14.19 -6.96 -1.98
CA THR A 104 15.43 -7.62 -1.50
C THR A 104 15.54 -9.07 -1.99
N LYS A 105 14.43 -9.81 -1.95
CA LYS A 105 14.41 -11.21 -2.43
C LYS A 105 14.45 -11.33 -3.96
N THR A 106 13.99 -10.33 -4.70
CA THR A 106 14.04 -10.29 -6.16
C THR A 106 15.45 -10.00 -6.66
N ASN A 107 16.20 -9.12 -5.97
CA ASN A 107 17.53 -8.68 -6.38
C ASN A 107 18.51 -9.85 -6.59
N VAL A 108 18.58 -10.76 -5.64
CA VAL A 108 19.48 -11.93 -5.75
C VAL A 108 19.10 -12.83 -6.92
N ARG A 109 17.79 -13.02 -7.18
CA ARG A 109 17.29 -13.83 -8.29
C ARG A 109 17.56 -13.18 -9.65
N THR A 110 17.41 -11.85 -9.70
CA THR A 110 17.80 -11.07 -10.89
C THR A 110 19.27 -11.20 -11.18
N THR A 111 20.12 -11.09 -10.16
CA THR A 111 21.59 -11.23 -10.30
C THR A 111 21.97 -12.64 -10.75
N GLN A 112 21.33 -13.67 -10.19
CA GLN A 112 21.59 -15.06 -10.62
C GLN A 112 21.17 -15.27 -12.08
N ALA A 113 20.00 -14.81 -12.48
CA ALA A 113 19.55 -14.93 -13.87
C ALA A 113 20.41 -14.16 -14.85
N ALA A 114 20.98 -13.03 -14.44
CA ALA A 114 21.89 -12.22 -15.28
C ALA A 114 23.19 -12.93 -15.64
N LYS A 115 23.63 -13.93 -14.87
CA LYS A 115 24.79 -14.77 -15.21
C LYS A 115 24.61 -15.55 -16.50
N THR A 116 23.37 -15.87 -16.87
CA THR A 116 23.05 -16.73 -18.03
C THR A 116 22.28 -16.01 -19.11
N SER A 117 21.37 -15.08 -18.75
CA SER A 117 20.47 -14.45 -19.72
C SER A 117 19.96 -13.09 -19.22
N LEU A 118 20.36 -12.02 -19.90
CA LEU A 118 19.85 -10.67 -19.63
C LEU A 118 18.31 -10.57 -19.78
N PRO A 119 17.68 -11.12 -20.83
CA PRO A 119 16.22 -11.08 -20.92
C PRO A 119 15.51 -11.77 -19.74
N ASN A 120 16.06 -12.87 -19.24
CA ASN A 120 15.47 -13.56 -18.08
C ASN A 120 15.67 -12.73 -16.79
N ALA A 121 16.82 -12.11 -16.60
CA ALA A 121 17.06 -11.19 -15.48
C ALA A 121 16.07 -10.02 -15.47
N LEU A 122 15.86 -9.40 -16.63
CA LEU A 122 14.88 -8.33 -16.78
C LEU A 122 13.44 -8.80 -16.46
N LYS A 123 13.07 -10.00 -16.93
CA LYS A 123 11.74 -10.57 -16.63
C LYS A 123 11.51 -10.74 -15.13
N ILE A 124 12.53 -11.19 -14.38
CA ILE A 124 12.46 -11.34 -12.92
C ILE A 124 12.41 -9.98 -12.25
N SER A 125 13.25 -9.05 -12.64
CA SER A 125 13.31 -7.68 -12.09
C SER A 125 11.97 -6.95 -12.28
N PHE A 126 11.42 -6.95 -13.50
CA PHE A 126 10.12 -6.36 -13.79
C PHE A 126 8.98 -7.06 -13.03
N ALA A 127 9.05 -8.36 -12.84
CA ALA A 127 8.06 -9.08 -12.03
C ALA A 127 8.09 -8.63 -10.57
N GLY A 128 9.29 -8.45 -9.98
CA GLY A 128 9.45 -7.90 -8.63
C GLY A 128 8.92 -6.47 -8.51
N GLY A 129 9.26 -5.61 -9.47
CA GLY A 129 8.72 -4.25 -9.57
C GLY A 129 7.19 -4.21 -9.72
N THR A 130 6.62 -5.12 -10.51
CA THR A 130 5.16 -5.26 -10.66
C THR A 130 4.49 -5.64 -9.34
N VAL A 131 5.08 -6.54 -8.56
CA VAL A 131 4.55 -6.91 -7.22
C VAL A 131 4.53 -5.71 -6.30
N MET A 132 5.62 -4.92 -6.28
CA MET A 132 5.68 -3.70 -5.47
C MET A 132 4.66 -2.65 -5.97
N GLY A 133 4.69 -2.31 -7.26
CA GLY A 133 3.86 -1.25 -7.83
C GLY A 133 2.36 -1.53 -7.75
N LEU A 134 1.92 -2.72 -8.17
CA LEU A 134 0.52 -3.11 -8.07
C LEU A 134 0.09 -3.38 -6.63
N GLY A 135 1.00 -3.82 -5.75
CA GLY A 135 0.73 -3.97 -4.33
C GLY A 135 0.39 -2.64 -3.67
N VAL A 136 1.22 -1.63 -3.89
CA VAL A 136 1.00 -0.26 -3.38
C VAL A 136 -0.26 0.35 -3.98
N ALA A 137 -0.39 0.34 -5.31
CA ALA A 137 -1.55 0.91 -6.00
C ALA A 137 -2.86 0.20 -5.62
N GLY A 138 -2.85 -1.14 -5.54
CA GLY A 138 -4.02 -1.92 -5.15
C GLY A 138 -4.48 -1.62 -3.72
N LEU A 139 -3.55 -1.54 -2.76
CA LEU A 139 -3.88 -1.17 -1.38
C LEU A 139 -4.37 0.27 -1.27
N ALA A 140 -3.75 1.22 -2.00
CA ALA A 140 -4.16 2.62 -2.00
C ALA A 140 -5.58 2.80 -2.55
N VAL A 141 -5.88 2.21 -3.72
CA VAL A 141 -7.21 2.28 -4.35
C VAL A 141 -8.25 1.59 -3.49
N LEU A 142 -7.94 0.42 -2.92
CA LEU A 142 -8.84 -0.31 -2.05
C LEU A 142 -9.15 0.50 -0.78
N GLY A 143 -8.12 1.04 -0.11
CA GLY A 143 -8.27 1.85 1.08
C GLY A 143 -9.08 3.12 0.82
N LEU A 144 -8.72 3.89 -0.20
CA LEU A 144 -9.41 5.12 -0.57
C LEU A 144 -10.89 4.86 -0.91
N THR A 145 -11.17 3.83 -1.71
CA THR A 145 -12.54 3.51 -2.11
C THR A 145 -13.37 2.98 -0.93
N ALA A 146 -12.78 2.18 -0.06
CA ALA A 146 -13.45 1.68 1.15
C ALA A 146 -13.86 2.84 2.06
N PHE A 147 -12.94 3.78 2.34
CA PHE A 147 -13.25 4.96 3.14
C PHE A 147 -14.28 5.87 2.47
N PHE A 148 -14.15 6.06 1.16
CA PHE A 148 -15.15 6.83 0.41
C PHE A 148 -16.55 6.23 0.57
N ILE A 149 -16.71 4.91 0.44
CA ILE A 149 -18.00 4.24 0.62
C ILE A 149 -18.51 4.38 2.06
N ILE A 150 -17.62 4.20 3.06
CA ILE A 150 -18.00 4.34 4.47
C ILE A 150 -18.49 5.76 4.75
N PHE A 151 -17.76 6.77 4.33
CA PHE A 151 -18.11 8.17 4.56
C PHE A 151 -19.36 8.58 3.78
N PHE A 152 -19.47 8.13 2.54
CA PHE A 152 -20.65 8.36 1.74
C PHE A 152 -21.92 7.80 2.41
N ASN A 153 -21.85 6.56 2.91
CA ASN A 153 -23.00 5.97 3.64
C ASN A 153 -23.26 6.69 4.96
N TYR A 154 -22.24 7.16 5.65
CA TYR A 154 -22.38 7.86 6.93
C TYR A 154 -23.00 9.24 6.78
N PHE A 155 -22.53 10.04 5.81
CA PHE A 155 -22.96 11.43 5.64
C PHE A 155 -24.20 11.58 4.74
N MET A 156 -24.38 10.69 3.76
CA MET A 156 -25.41 10.81 2.72
C MET A 156 -26.48 9.71 2.79
N GLY A 157 -26.50 8.88 3.83
CA GLY A 157 -27.48 7.81 4.00
C GLY A 157 -27.48 6.76 2.88
N GLY A 158 -26.39 6.66 2.13
CA GLY A 158 -26.23 5.66 1.07
C GLY A 158 -27.01 5.92 -0.22
N VAL A 159 -27.69 7.04 -0.33
CA VAL A 159 -28.47 7.42 -1.54
C VAL A 159 -27.54 8.12 -2.53
N TRP A 160 -27.13 7.39 -3.56
CA TRP A 160 -26.39 7.95 -4.69
C TRP A 160 -27.36 8.24 -5.84
N SER A 161 -27.75 9.50 -6.01
CA SER A 161 -28.36 9.98 -7.26
C SER A 161 -27.45 10.99 -7.92
N ALA A 162 -27.39 10.98 -9.25
CA ALA A 162 -26.58 11.94 -10.01
C ALA A 162 -27.08 13.39 -9.87
N THR A 163 -28.28 13.56 -9.28
CA THR A 163 -28.92 14.86 -9.02
C THR A 163 -28.55 15.46 -7.65
N ASP A 164 -27.90 14.68 -6.76
CA ASP A 164 -27.61 15.11 -5.38
C ASP A 164 -26.29 15.84 -5.20
N TYR A 165 -25.53 16.11 -6.30
CA TYR A 165 -24.31 16.94 -6.20
C TYR A 165 -24.60 18.36 -5.66
N GLY A 166 -25.81 18.89 -5.86
CA GLY A 166 -26.24 20.17 -5.32
C GLY A 166 -26.60 20.14 -3.85
N SER A 167 -27.23 19.05 -3.39
CA SER A 167 -27.65 18.90 -1.98
C SER A 167 -26.50 18.49 -1.06
N ALA A 168 -25.48 17.83 -1.58
CA ALA A 168 -24.29 17.46 -0.81
C ALA A 168 -23.47 18.70 -0.38
N SER A 169 -23.49 19.78 -1.16
CA SER A 169 -22.83 21.04 -0.78
C SER A 169 -23.55 21.72 0.39
N ASP A 170 -24.86 21.56 0.50
CA ASP A 170 -25.67 22.21 1.53
C ASP A 170 -25.63 21.47 2.88
N THR A 171 -25.27 20.18 2.88
CA THR A 171 -25.12 19.38 4.12
C THR A 171 -23.71 19.44 4.70
N MET A 172 -22.74 19.98 3.97
CA MET A 172 -21.34 20.16 4.40
C MET A 172 -21.03 21.59 4.89
N THR A 173 -21.97 22.51 4.88
CA THR A 173 -21.89 23.84 5.51
C THR A 173 -22.62 23.86 6.84
#